data_4d44777f883287a88b57e54891109943
#
_entry.id   4d44777f883287a88b57e54891109943
#
_cell.length_a   1.000
_cell.length_b   1.000
_cell.length_c   1.000
_cell.angle_alpha   90.00
_cell.angle_beta   90.00
_cell.angle_gamma   90.00
#
_symmetry.space_group_name_H-M   'P 1'
#
loop_
_entity.id
_entity.type
_entity.pdbx_description
1 polymer ?
#
loop_
_entity_poly.entity_id
_entity_poly.type
_entity_poly.pdbx_seq_one_letter_code
_entity_poly.pdbx_strand_id
1 'polypeptide(L)'
;MLKRNFILLSLVGLILVISTTFEEENTDVEVLPNNENLDLSIVFENLDANIALTSEEYIVVNLWATWCTPCIEEVGYLQKLNELDDFVVVGLLVDDSETNAIEFIKEYNLTYENILSEEKVESFITQFFWSGLPTTLLLNKDFVVINTFNGPITDKMIIDYVN
;
A
#
# COMPACT_ATOMS: atom_id res chain seq x y z
N MET A 1 -15.71 -13.64 63.41
CA MET A 1 -15.23 -14.51 62.32
C MET A 1 -16.13 -14.47 61.07
N LEU A 2 -17.43 -14.36 61.22
CA LEU A 2 -18.38 -14.41 60.09
C LEU A 2 -18.24 -13.24 59.10
N LYS A 3 -18.03 -11.99 59.58
CA LYS A 3 -17.88 -10.78 58.75
C LYS A 3 -16.64 -10.80 57.86
N ARG A 4 -15.53 -11.40 58.30
CA ARG A 4 -14.29 -11.49 57.54
C ARG A 4 -14.38 -12.45 56.34
N ASN A 5 -15.15 -13.53 56.52
CA ASN A 5 -15.37 -14.48 55.45
C ASN A 5 -16.35 -13.94 54.38
N PHE A 6 -17.30 -13.07 54.75
CA PHE A 6 -18.21 -12.42 53.80
C PHE A 6 -17.48 -11.43 52.91
N ILE A 7 -16.52 -10.67 53.44
CA ILE A 7 -15.69 -9.72 52.66
C ILE A 7 -14.79 -10.47 51.68
N LEU A 8 -14.18 -11.59 52.12
CA LEU A 8 -13.36 -12.43 51.25
C LEU A 8 -14.14 -13.06 50.09
N LEU A 9 -15.37 -13.59 50.38
CA LEU A 9 -16.26 -14.13 49.36
C LEU A 9 -16.70 -13.04 48.35
N SER A 10 -16.99 -11.83 48.82
CA SER A 10 -17.37 -10.71 47.98
C SER A 10 -16.21 -10.26 47.07
N LEU A 11 -14.95 -10.22 47.57
CA LEU A 11 -13.76 -9.91 46.82
C LEU A 11 -13.43 -10.96 45.74
N VAL A 12 -13.57 -12.25 46.08
CA VAL A 12 -13.38 -13.35 45.12
C VAL A 12 -14.46 -13.31 44.04
N GLY A 13 -15.72 -13.03 44.41
CA GLY A 13 -16.82 -12.85 43.43
C GLY A 13 -16.59 -11.68 42.51
N LEU A 14 -16.05 -10.54 43.01
CA LEU A 14 -15.73 -9.39 42.21
C LEU A 14 -14.56 -9.66 41.22
N ILE A 15 -13.56 -10.40 41.67
CA ILE A 15 -12.41 -10.78 40.81
C ILE A 15 -12.87 -11.73 39.69
N LEU A 16 -13.77 -12.68 40.01
CA LEU A 16 -14.31 -13.58 38.98
C LEU A 16 -15.20 -12.86 37.99
N VAL A 17 -15.97 -11.85 38.36
CA VAL A 17 -16.78 -11.05 37.46
C VAL A 17 -15.90 -10.21 36.57
N ILE A 18 -14.81 -9.64 37.09
CA ILE A 18 -13.85 -8.85 36.31
C ILE A 18 -13.11 -9.75 35.30
N SER A 19 -12.76 -10.98 35.66
CA SER A 19 -12.07 -11.91 34.76
C SER A 19 -12.97 -12.46 33.65
N THR A 20 -14.30 -12.42 33.77
CA THR A 20 -15.22 -12.83 32.70
C THR A 20 -15.63 -11.70 31.77
N THR A 21 -15.29 -10.43 32.10
CA THR A 21 -15.55 -9.28 31.23
C THR A 21 -14.31 -8.85 30.40
N PHE A 22 -13.16 -9.52 30.57
CA PHE A 22 -12.12 -9.50 29.56
C PHE A 22 -12.55 -10.46 28.44
N GLU A 23 -13.55 -10.04 27.64
CA GLU A 23 -13.63 -10.48 26.26
C GLU A 23 -12.31 -10.05 25.64
N GLU A 24 -11.55 -11.02 25.15
CA GLU A 24 -10.48 -10.74 24.18
C GLU A 24 -11.16 -9.90 23.11
N GLU A 25 -10.85 -8.61 23.10
CA GLU A 25 -11.07 -7.77 21.94
C GLU A 25 -10.22 -8.44 20.85
N ASN A 26 -10.90 -9.35 20.11
CA ASN A 26 -10.44 -9.76 18.82
C ASN A 26 -10.19 -8.43 18.11
N THR A 27 -8.94 -8.02 18.04
CA THR A 27 -8.54 -7.09 17.02
C THR A 27 -8.82 -7.84 15.72
N ASP A 28 -10.09 -7.76 15.28
CA ASP A 28 -10.41 -7.93 13.89
C ASP A 28 -9.42 -7.02 13.18
N VAL A 29 -8.39 -7.65 12.60
CA VAL A 29 -7.57 -7.01 11.59
C VAL A 29 -8.62 -6.48 10.63
N GLU A 30 -8.81 -5.16 10.67
CA GLU A 30 -9.72 -4.47 9.78
C GLU A 30 -9.25 -4.87 8.39
N VAL A 31 -9.91 -5.90 7.85
CA VAL A 31 -9.69 -6.36 6.48
C VAL A 31 -10.00 -5.13 5.67
N LEU A 32 -8.95 -4.51 5.12
CA LEU A 32 -9.04 -3.37 4.23
C LEU A 32 -10.22 -3.61 3.29
N PRO A 33 -11.07 -2.60 3.04
CA PRO A 33 -12.24 -2.75 2.19
C PRO A 33 -11.82 -3.46 0.92
N ASN A 34 -12.54 -4.51 0.62
CA ASN A 34 -12.34 -5.49 -0.44
C ASN A 34 -11.83 -4.79 -1.71
N ASN A 35 -10.53 -4.93 -2.01
CA ASN A 35 -9.89 -4.34 -3.20
C ASN A 35 -10.34 -5.04 -4.51
N GLU A 36 -11.41 -5.82 -4.45
CA GLU A 36 -11.91 -6.60 -5.60
C GLU A 36 -12.53 -5.76 -6.71
N ASN A 37 -12.67 -4.43 -6.53
CA ASN A 37 -13.32 -3.55 -7.50
C ASN A 37 -12.58 -2.22 -7.72
N LEU A 38 -11.25 -2.19 -7.59
CA LEU A 38 -10.49 -1.00 -7.99
C LEU A 38 -10.63 -0.80 -9.51
N ASP A 39 -11.03 0.39 -9.91
CA ASP A 39 -10.96 0.78 -11.32
C ASP A 39 -9.50 1.07 -11.69
N LEU A 40 -8.86 0.07 -12.24
CA LEU A 40 -7.47 0.14 -12.67
C LEU A 40 -7.33 0.67 -14.11
N SER A 41 -8.41 1.09 -14.76
CA SER A 41 -8.40 1.58 -16.15
C SER A 41 -7.38 2.68 -16.35
N ILE A 42 -7.27 3.61 -15.37
CA ILE A 42 -6.29 4.69 -15.39
C ILE A 42 -4.84 4.21 -15.48
N VAL A 43 -4.53 3.10 -14.81
CA VAL A 43 -3.18 2.49 -14.81
C VAL A 43 -2.92 1.85 -16.17
N PHE A 44 -3.93 1.18 -16.74
CA PHE A 44 -3.79 0.39 -17.97
C PHE A 44 -3.99 1.18 -19.26
N GLU A 45 -4.80 2.25 -19.26
CA GLU A 45 -4.95 3.13 -20.42
C GLU A 45 -3.64 3.83 -20.83
N ASN A 46 -2.72 3.98 -19.87
CA ASN A 46 -1.42 4.64 -20.09
C ASN A 46 -0.25 3.65 -20.21
N LEU A 47 -0.46 2.37 -19.87
CA LEU A 47 0.52 1.35 -20.20
C LEU A 47 0.46 1.15 -21.71
N ASP A 48 1.58 1.39 -22.40
CA ASP A 48 1.70 1.13 -23.82
C ASP A 48 1.13 -0.27 -24.13
N ALA A 49 0.31 -0.36 -25.16
CA ALA A 49 -0.25 -1.63 -25.63
C ALA A 49 0.83 -2.69 -25.98
N ASN A 50 2.10 -2.29 -25.93
CA ASN A 50 3.28 -3.14 -26.11
C ASN A 50 3.79 -3.78 -24.81
N ILE A 51 3.30 -3.36 -23.63
CA ILE A 51 3.52 -4.11 -22.40
C ILE A 51 2.50 -5.25 -22.42
N ALA A 52 2.82 -6.28 -23.20
CA ALA A 52 2.11 -7.55 -23.12
C ALA A 52 2.49 -8.15 -21.77
N LEU A 53 1.62 -7.95 -20.75
CA LEU A 53 1.78 -8.60 -19.46
C LEU A 53 1.95 -10.11 -19.71
N THR A 54 3.12 -10.63 -19.42
CA THR A 54 3.34 -12.08 -19.50
C THR A 54 2.61 -12.76 -18.33
N SER A 55 2.49 -14.06 -18.34
CA SER A 55 1.66 -14.79 -17.38
C SER A 55 2.18 -14.74 -15.92
N GLU A 56 3.34 -14.14 -15.69
CA GLU A 56 4.05 -14.15 -14.38
C GLU A 56 4.38 -12.74 -13.86
N GLU A 57 3.87 -11.69 -14.51
CA GLU A 57 4.19 -10.31 -14.13
C GLU A 57 3.38 -9.81 -12.95
N TYR A 58 4.07 -9.05 -12.09
CA TYR A 58 3.50 -8.27 -11.02
C TYR A 58 3.48 -6.80 -11.42
N ILE A 59 2.45 -6.07 -10.95
CA ILE A 59 2.34 -4.63 -11.18
C ILE A 59 2.57 -3.92 -9.86
N VAL A 60 3.50 -2.97 -9.88
CA VAL A 60 3.87 -2.14 -8.74
C VAL A 60 3.37 -0.73 -9.01
N VAL A 61 2.29 -0.32 -8.35
CA VAL A 61 1.71 1.03 -8.46
C VAL A 61 2.18 1.86 -7.28
N ASN A 62 2.99 2.89 -7.55
CA ASN A 62 3.62 3.72 -6.52
C ASN A 62 3.04 5.14 -6.52
N LEU A 63 2.49 5.56 -5.38
CA LEU A 63 2.07 6.95 -5.15
C LEU A 63 3.26 7.78 -4.67
N TRP A 64 3.56 8.86 -5.37
CA TRP A 64 4.76 9.66 -5.12
C TRP A 64 4.57 11.16 -5.39
N ALA A 65 5.53 11.97 -4.94
CA ALA A 65 5.64 13.39 -5.25
C ALA A 65 7.11 13.84 -5.21
N THR A 66 7.47 14.91 -5.91
CA THR A 66 8.85 15.42 -5.95
C THR A 66 9.30 16.02 -4.62
N TRP A 67 8.38 16.53 -3.81
CA TRP A 67 8.65 17.08 -2.48
C TRP A 67 8.71 16.01 -1.38
N CYS A 68 8.40 14.77 -1.67
CA CYS A 68 8.36 13.67 -0.72
C CYS A 68 9.76 13.05 -0.55
N THR A 69 10.48 13.40 0.50
CA THR A 69 11.85 12.90 0.74
C THR A 69 11.93 11.36 0.73
N PRO A 70 11.07 10.59 1.44
CA PRO A 70 11.16 9.13 1.39
C PRO A 70 10.81 8.55 0.01
N CYS A 71 9.99 9.24 -0.82
CA CYS A 71 9.75 8.83 -2.19
C CYS A 71 11.04 8.94 -3.03
N ILE A 72 11.83 10.00 -2.82
CA ILE A 72 13.13 10.20 -3.52
C ILE A 72 14.10 9.06 -3.16
N GLU A 73 14.08 8.60 -1.92
CA GLU A 73 14.97 7.52 -1.45
C GLU A 73 14.66 6.17 -2.12
N GLU A 74 13.40 5.94 -2.51
CA GLU A 74 13.00 4.65 -3.09
C GLU A 74 13.03 4.58 -4.62
N VAL A 75 13.13 5.71 -5.36
CA VAL A 75 13.05 5.68 -6.83
C VAL A 75 14.08 4.75 -7.49
N GLY A 76 15.27 4.63 -6.90
CA GLY A 76 16.31 3.72 -7.41
C GLY A 76 15.95 2.24 -7.23
N TYR A 77 15.12 1.89 -6.25
CA TYR A 77 14.62 0.53 -6.06
C TYR A 77 13.47 0.22 -7.01
N LEU A 78 12.57 1.19 -7.24
CA LEU A 78 11.50 1.08 -8.23
C LEU A 78 12.08 0.93 -9.64
N GLN A 79 13.11 1.71 -9.98
CA GLN A 79 13.81 1.58 -11.25
C GLN A 79 14.42 0.17 -11.45
N LYS A 80 15.03 -0.41 -10.41
CA LYS A 80 15.56 -1.77 -10.47
C LYS A 80 14.47 -2.82 -10.64
N LEU A 81 13.32 -2.67 -9.97
CA LEU A 81 12.17 -3.56 -10.17
C LEU A 81 11.70 -3.51 -11.61
N ASN A 82 11.60 -2.31 -12.20
CA ASN A 82 11.17 -2.14 -13.59
C ASN A 82 12.17 -2.73 -14.62
N GLU A 83 13.40 -2.99 -14.24
CA GLU A 83 14.41 -3.65 -15.07
C GLU A 83 14.31 -5.18 -15.03
N LEU A 84 13.48 -5.74 -14.16
CA LEU A 84 13.21 -7.18 -14.06
C LEU A 84 12.01 -7.55 -14.92
N ASP A 85 12.12 -8.65 -15.67
CA ASP A 85 11.07 -9.11 -16.59
C ASP A 85 9.75 -9.49 -15.88
N ASP A 86 9.79 -9.73 -14.56
CA ASP A 86 8.63 -10.16 -13.76
C ASP A 86 7.81 -8.99 -13.18
N PHE A 87 8.27 -7.74 -13.39
CA PHE A 87 7.64 -6.57 -12.78
C PHE A 87 7.37 -5.45 -13.78
N VAL A 88 6.21 -4.83 -13.65
CA VAL A 88 5.85 -3.56 -14.30
C VAL A 88 5.64 -2.51 -13.23
N VAL A 89 6.38 -1.40 -13.29
CA VAL A 89 6.25 -0.30 -12.34
C VAL A 89 5.48 0.86 -12.98
N VAL A 90 4.53 1.43 -12.24
CA VAL A 90 3.76 2.61 -12.62
C VAL A 90 3.77 3.61 -11.46
N GLY A 91 4.28 4.81 -11.71
CA GLY A 91 4.21 5.93 -10.76
C GLY A 91 2.93 6.75 -10.93
N LEU A 92 2.30 7.13 -9.83
CA LEU A 92 1.17 8.06 -9.80
C LEU A 92 1.58 9.33 -9.04
N LEU A 93 1.58 10.47 -9.73
CA LEU A 93 1.95 11.76 -9.13
C LEU A 93 0.82 12.30 -8.26
N VAL A 94 1.06 12.49 -6.97
CA VAL A 94 0.06 12.95 -6.01
C VAL A 94 0.41 14.35 -5.50
N ASP A 95 -0.54 15.28 -5.62
CA ASP A 95 -0.45 16.65 -5.06
C ASP A 95 0.86 17.38 -5.43
N ASP A 96 1.22 17.34 -6.73
CA ASP A 96 2.41 17.99 -7.25
C ASP A 96 2.20 18.44 -8.71
N SER A 97 3.04 19.34 -9.19
CA SER A 97 2.93 19.84 -10.55
C SER A 97 3.58 18.88 -11.56
N GLU A 98 2.93 18.73 -12.72
CA GLU A 98 3.47 17.98 -13.86
C GLU A 98 4.86 18.49 -14.26
N THR A 99 5.10 19.81 -14.20
CA THR A 99 6.40 20.41 -14.54
C THR A 99 7.50 19.89 -13.62
N ASN A 100 7.29 19.90 -12.30
CA ASN A 100 8.25 19.38 -11.34
C ASN A 100 8.51 17.88 -11.57
N ALA A 101 7.43 17.13 -11.82
CA ALA A 101 7.52 15.69 -12.07
C ALA A 101 8.36 15.38 -13.33
N ILE A 102 8.17 16.11 -14.43
CA ILE A 102 8.94 15.92 -15.66
C ILE A 102 10.43 16.19 -15.42
N GLU A 103 10.77 17.25 -14.67
CA GLU A 103 12.16 17.55 -14.33
C GLU A 103 12.76 16.44 -13.45
N PHE A 104 12.00 15.97 -12.46
CA PHE A 104 12.41 14.88 -11.57
C PHE A 104 12.66 13.57 -12.33
N ILE A 105 11.70 13.14 -13.17
CA ILE A 105 11.81 11.94 -14.00
C ILE A 105 13.08 11.98 -14.83
N LYS A 106 13.37 13.14 -15.42
CA LYS A 106 14.58 13.35 -16.22
C LYS A 106 15.86 13.34 -15.38
N GLU A 107 15.85 13.99 -14.20
CA GLU A 107 17.01 14.06 -13.30
C GLU A 107 17.42 12.66 -12.80
N TYR A 108 16.43 11.84 -12.41
CA TYR A 108 16.65 10.48 -11.90
C TYR A 108 16.69 9.40 -12.99
N ASN A 109 16.53 9.79 -14.28
CA ASN A 109 16.50 8.88 -15.43
C ASN A 109 15.50 7.73 -15.27
N LEU A 110 14.29 8.03 -14.78
CA LEU A 110 13.25 7.03 -14.57
C LEU A 110 12.72 6.55 -15.92
N THR A 111 12.66 5.23 -16.10
CA THR A 111 12.22 4.59 -17.36
C THR A 111 10.86 3.93 -17.25
N TYR A 112 10.32 3.80 -16.03
CA TYR A 112 8.98 3.30 -15.82
C TYR A 112 7.93 4.39 -16.07
N GLU A 113 6.72 3.95 -16.41
CA GLU A 113 5.61 4.85 -16.72
C GLU A 113 5.20 5.68 -15.50
N ASN A 114 4.91 6.97 -15.73
CA ASN A 114 4.43 7.88 -14.68
C ASN A 114 3.18 8.62 -15.15
N ILE A 115 2.09 8.46 -14.43
CA ILE A 115 0.82 9.15 -14.67
C ILE A 115 0.84 10.47 -13.91
N LEU A 116 0.87 11.57 -14.63
CA LEU A 116 1.03 12.93 -14.08
C LEU A 116 -0.30 13.72 -14.03
N SER A 117 -1.37 13.22 -14.66
CA SER A 117 -2.68 13.88 -14.69
C SER A 117 -3.30 13.84 -13.31
N GLU A 118 -3.44 15.01 -12.65
CA GLU A 118 -4.06 15.18 -11.34
C GLU A 118 -5.48 14.55 -11.30
N GLU A 119 -6.32 14.88 -12.31
CA GLU A 119 -7.70 14.36 -12.40
C GLU A 119 -7.74 12.83 -12.39
N LYS A 120 -6.86 12.20 -13.16
CA LYS A 120 -6.78 10.74 -13.25
C LYS A 120 -6.30 10.12 -11.95
N VAL A 121 -5.23 10.68 -11.36
CA VAL A 121 -4.65 10.20 -10.13
C VAL A 121 -5.63 10.34 -8.96
N GLU A 122 -6.30 11.49 -8.81
CA GLU A 122 -7.34 11.69 -7.80
C GLU A 122 -8.49 10.69 -7.94
N SER A 123 -8.97 10.46 -9.16
CA SER A 123 -10.00 9.46 -9.43
C SER A 123 -9.60 8.06 -8.95
N PHE A 124 -8.33 7.71 -9.05
CA PHE A 124 -7.82 6.41 -8.60
C PHE A 124 -7.64 6.34 -7.09
N ILE A 125 -6.94 7.31 -6.47
CA ILE A 125 -6.59 7.27 -5.04
C ILE A 125 -7.78 7.43 -4.10
N THR A 126 -8.93 7.93 -4.59
CA THR A 126 -10.17 8.01 -3.81
C THR A 126 -10.87 6.65 -3.64
N GLN A 127 -10.46 5.63 -4.38
CA GLN A 127 -11.09 4.31 -4.37
C GLN A 127 -10.62 3.42 -3.20
N PHE A 128 -9.53 3.77 -2.54
CA PHE A 128 -8.95 2.98 -1.45
C PHE A 128 -8.35 3.86 -0.35
N PHE A 129 -8.15 3.27 0.81
CA PHE A 129 -7.49 3.96 1.91
C PHE A 129 -5.96 3.91 1.74
N TRP A 130 -5.33 5.07 1.85
CA TRP A 130 -3.87 5.23 1.90
C TRP A 130 -3.50 6.28 2.95
N SER A 131 -2.37 6.11 3.63
CA SER A 131 -2.03 6.91 4.82
C SER A 131 -1.09 8.07 4.55
N GLY A 132 -0.54 8.17 3.35
CA GLY A 132 0.43 9.21 2.96
C GLY A 132 1.42 8.70 1.92
N LEU A 133 2.43 9.52 1.61
CA LEU A 133 3.46 9.19 0.63
C LEU A 133 4.76 8.71 1.29
N PRO A 134 5.46 7.75 0.69
CA PRO A 134 4.98 6.94 -0.42
C PRO A 134 4.00 5.86 0.02
N THR A 135 3.13 5.44 -0.89
CA THR A 135 2.32 4.24 -0.76
C THR A 135 2.47 3.41 -2.03
N THR A 136 2.73 2.11 -1.88
CA THR A 136 2.91 1.21 -3.02
C THR A 136 1.91 0.07 -2.96
N LEU A 137 1.12 -0.08 -4.03
CA LEU A 137 0.25 -1.23 -4.23
C LEU A 137 1.00 -2.28 -5.06
N LEU A 138 0.98 -3.53 -4.60
CA LEU A 138 1.46 -4.67 -5.36
C LEU A 138 0.26 -5.46 -5.88
N LEU A 139 0.17 -5.61 -7.19
CA LEU A 139 -0.89 -6.35 -7.85
C LEU A 139 -0.32 -7.60 -8.52
N ASN A 140 -1.16 -8.64 -8.60
CA ASN A 140 -0.85 -9.80 -9.41
C ASN A 140 -1.29 -9.58 -10.89
N LYS A 141 -1.00 -10.55 -11.74
CA LYS A 141 -1.37 -10.55 -13.17
C LYS A 141 -2.88 -10.45 -13.45
N ASP A 142 -3.72 -10.78 -12.48
CA ASP A 142 -5.17 -10.68 -12.58
C ASP A 142 -5.66 -9.31 -12.09
N PHE A 143 -4.71 -8.36 -11.89
CA PHE A 143 -4.94 -7.01 -11.41
C PHE A 143 -5.56 -6.92 -10.01
N VAL A 144 -5.39 -7.94 -9.20
CA VAL A 144 -5.82 -7.95 -7.81
C VAL A 144 -4.71 -7.41 -6.93
N VAL A 145 -5.01 -6.43 -6.08
CA VAL A 145 -4.06 -5.93 -5.07
C VAL A 145 -3.80 -7.05 -4.06
N ILE A 146 -2.57 -7.54 -4.04
CA ILE A 146 -2.13 -8.61 -3.14
C ILE A 146 -1.42 -8.07 -1.91
N ASN A 147 -0.90 -6.83 -1.97
CA ASN A 147 -0.35 -6.14 -0.81
C ASN A 147 -0.34 -4.62 -1.00
N THR A 148 -0.31 -3.88 0.13
CA THR A 148 -0.12 -2.44 0.17
C THR A 148 0.99 -2.12 1.17
N PHE A 149 2.03 -1.44 0.69
CA PHE A 149 3.14 -0.97 1.51
C PHE A 149 2.93 0.52 1.80
N ASN A 150 2.85 0.88 3.07
CA ASN A 150 2.80 2.26 3.52
C ASN A 150 4.20 2.69 4.00
N GLY A 151 4.78 3.67 3.34
CA GLY A 151 6.17 4.09 3.54
C GLY A 151 7.12 3.54 2.48
N PRO A 152 8.43 3.94 2.55
CA PRO A 152 9.40 3.62 1.51
C PRO A 152 9.69 2.12 1.42
N ILE A 153 9.85 1.65 0.19
CA ILE A 153 10.14 0.25 -0.13
C ILE A 153 11.57 0.07 -0.66
N THR A 154 12.01 -1.18 -0.67
CA THR A 154 13.19 -1.63 -1.43
C THR A 154 12.75 -2.70 -2.43
N ASP A 155 13.53 -2.87 -3.51
CA ASP A 155 13.36 -3.95 -4.48
C ASP A 155 13.25 -5.31 -3.79
N LYS A 156 14.12 -5.55 -2.80
CA LYS A 156 14.13 -6.79 -2.02
C LYS A 156 12.83 -7.04 -1.26
N MET A 157 12.19 -6.02 -0.69
CA MET A 157 10.92 -6.18 0.03
C MET A 157 9.82 -6.72 -0.90
N ILE A 158 9.77 -6.24 -2.13
CA ILE A 158 8.80 -6.68 -3.13
C ILE A 158 9.13 -8.09 -3.61
N ILE A 159 10.39 -8.35 -3.97
CA ILE A 159 10.86 -9.65 -4.46
C ILE A 159 10.66 -10.75 -3.42
N ASP A 160 11.02 -10.49 -2.15
CA ASP A 160 10.85 -11.47 -1.07
C ASP A 160 9.37 -11.76 -0.77
N TYR A 161 8.45 -10.82 -1.07
CA TYR A 161 7.02 -11.00 -0.86
C TYR A 161 6.38 -11.96 -1.88
N VAL A 162 6.88 -11.95 -3.12
CA VAL A 162 6.31 -12.77 -4.22
C VAL A 162 6.97 -14.15 -4.40
N ASN A 163 8.09 -14.41 -3.71
CA ASN A 163 8.82 -15.68 -3.72
C ASN A 163 8.49 -16.54 -2.49
#